data_ccfbfdc915f0fa6f6397f8428b2aeb08
#
_entry.id   ccfbfdc915f0fa6f6397f8428b2aeb08
#
_cell.length_a   1.000
_cell.length_b   1.000
_cell.length_c   1.000
_cell.angle_alpha   90.00
_cell.angle_beta   90.00
_cell.angle_gamma   90.00
#
_symmetry.space_group_name_H-M   'P 1'
#
loop_
_entity.id
_entity.type
_entity.pdbx_description
1 polymer ?
#
loop_
_entity_poly.entity_id
_entity_poly.type
_entity_poly.pdbx_seq_one_letter_code
_entity_poly.pdbx_strand_id
1 'polypeptide(L)'
;MTRILIVDCNGPGMPALGPGFAAVLQALSRQITCSFCAPYVGQALPDGAFDGVVFTGSAVSWCVDAPEGWVLRDFWRQVTHWKVPIWGSCNGMQLAAFMLGGQCAASLHGDEFGLAEAVTLTDVGRGHAMMQGRASQFRVPTVHRDEVQRLPSGACILARNAHSPVQAFAYETSDISFWGTQYHPEFSQADVAAWLANSGKSMPETEQRDGQGDLSVATRTLELQNWLAHVTSRQRT
;
A
#
# COMPACT_ATOMS: atom_id res chain seq x y z
N MET A 1 -7.84 -22.39 0.30
CA MET A 1 -7.59 -21.23 1.17
C MET A 1 -6.44 -20.44 0.59
N THR A 2 -6.64 -19.14 0.37
CA THR A 2 -5.62 -18.25 -0.19
C THR A 2 -4.64 -17.82 0.90
N ARG A 3 -3.36 -18.06 0.69
CA ARG A 3 -2.29 -17.78 1.66
C ARG A 3 -1.59 -16.47 1.29
N ILE A 4 -1.66 -15.48 2.15
CA ILE A 4 -1.03 -14.18 1.96
C ILE A 4 0.11 -14.02 2.95
N LEU A 5 1.30 -13.65 2.43
CA LEU A 5 2.39 -13.17 3.26
C LEU A 5 2.26 -11.66 3.45
N ILE A 6 2.34 -11.20 4.68
CA ILE A 6 2.42 -9.77 5.01
C ILE A 6 3.81 -9.48 5.52
N VAL A 7 4.55 -8.68 4.76
CA VAL A 7 5.85 -8.12 5.13
C VAL A 7 5.60 -6.80 5.84
N ASP A 8 5.82 -6.78 7.15
CA ASP A 8 5.68 -5.57 7.96
C ASP A 8 6.91 -4.68 7.76
N CYS A 9 6.70 -3.52 7.17
CA CYS A 9 7.77 -2.60 6.82
C CYS A 9 8.14 -1.63 7.95
N ASN A 10 7.55 -1.74 9.15
CA ASN A 10 7.92 -0.90 10.28
C ASN A 10 9.28 -1.28 10.87
N GLY A 11 9.95 -0.26 11.41
CA GLY A 11 11.24 -0.40 12.07
C GLY A 11 11.13 -0.92 13.52
N PRO A 12 12.30 -1.24 14.14
CA PRO A 12 12.34 -1.67 15.53
C PRO A 12 11.71 -0.65 16.47
N GLY A 13 10.95 -1.12 17.46
CA GLY A 13 10.28 -0.28 18.45
C GLY A 13 8.99 0.39 17.96
N MET A 14 8.61 0.21 16.71
CA MET A 14 7.33 0.70 16.16
C MET A 14 6.22 -0.35 16.29
N PRO A 15 4.95 0.07 16.39
CA PRO A 15 3.83 -0.87 16.38
C PRO A 15 3.81 -1.70 15.10
N ALA A 16 3.51 -3.00 15.22
CA ALA A 16 3.36 -3.87 14.06
C ALA A 16 2.10 -3.49 13.25
N LEU A 17 2.25 -3.30 11.95
CA LEU A 17 1.14 -3.00 11.01
C LEU A 17 0.50 -4.28 10.45
N GLY A 18 1.26 -5.36 10.37
CA GLY A 18 0.83 -6.62 9.79
C GLY A 18 -0.48 -7.16 10.36
N PRO A 19 -0.69 -7.23 11.70
CA PRO A 19 -1.94 -7.74 12.28
C PRO A 19 -3.17 -6.92 11.88
N GLY A 20 -3.06 -5.59 11.85
CA GLY A 20 -4.14 -4.70 11.40
C GLY A 20 -4.47 -4.91 9.91
N PHE A 21 -3.44 -5.04 9.08
CA PHE A 21 -3.61 -5.34 7.66
C PHE A 21 -4.30 -6.70 7.45
N ALA A 22 -3.88 -7.74 8.17
CA ALA A 22 -4.50 -9.06 8.12
C ALA A 22 -5.98 -9.03 8.50
N ALA A 23 -6.33 -8.29 9.56
CA ALA A 23 -7.71 -8.15 9.99
C ALA A 23 -8.60 -7.57 8.87
N VAL A 24 -8.09 -6.58 8.12
CA VAL A 24 -8.80 -6.03 6.96
C VAL A 24 -8.96 -7.09 5.86
N LEU A 25 -7.90 -7.79 5.46
CA LEU A 25 -7.98 -8.82 4.42
C LEU A 25 -8.93 -9.95 4.81
N GLN A 26 -8.90 -10.40 6.06
CA GLN A 26 -9.77 -11.47 6.57
C GLN A 26 -11.24 -11.04 6.69
N ALA A 27 -11.49 -9.74 6.96
CA ALA A 27 -12.84 -9.18 6.91
C ALA A 27 -13.41 -9.16 5.47
N LEU A 28 -12.54 -8.97 4.46
CA LEU A 28 -12.94 -9.01 3.05
C LEU A 28 -13.19 -10.43 2.54
N SER A 29 -12.48 -11.43 3.08
CA SER A 29 -12.69 -12.84 2.70
C SER A 29 -12.29 -13.80 3.82
N ARG A 30 -13.21 -14.64 4.24
CA ARG A 30 -12.96 -15.72 5.22
C ARG A 30 -12.06 -16.85 4.69
N GLN A 31 -11.76 -16.86 3.40
CA GLN A 31 -10.91 -17.87 2.77
C GLN A 31 -9.42 -17.50 2.77
N ILE A 32 -9.05 -16.42 3.47
CA ILE A 32 -7.68 -15.93 3.53
C ILE A 32 -7.03 -16.34 4.84
N THR A 33 -5.80 -16.83 4.74
CA THR A 33 -4.88 -17.02 5.86
C THR A 33 -3.66 -16.13 5.66
N CYS A 34 -3.25 -15.42 6.72
CA CYS A 34 -2.10 -14.52 6.70
C CYS A 34 -0.95 -15.10 7.51
N SER A 35 0.25 -15.03 6.96
CA SER A 35 1.52 -15.20 7.67
C SER A 35 2.24 -13.84 7.70
N PHE A 36 3.13 -13.66 8.68
CA PHE A 36 3.80 -12.37 8.89
C PHE A 36 5.30 -12.56 8.92
N CYS A 37 6.03 -11.57 8.46
CA CYS A 37 7.42 -11.36 8.80
C CYS A 37 7.73 -9.87 8.93
N ALA A 38 8.65 -9.53 9.82
CA ALA A 38 9.10 -8.17 10.09
C ALA A 38 10.63 -8.12 9.88
N PRO A 39 11.08 -7.76 8.67
CA PRO A 39 12.49 -7.80 8.30
C PRO A 39 13.40 -6.96 9.19
N TYR A 40 12.97 -5.77 9.57
CA TYR A 40 13.76 -4.85 10.39
C TYR A 40 14.03 -5.34 11.82
N VAL A 41 13.27 -6.33 12.30
CA VAL A 41 13.55 -6.98 13.60
C VAL A 41 14.21 -8.36 13.42
N GLY A 42 14.75 -8.64 12.24
CA GLY A 42 15.55 -9.83 11.95
C GLY A 42 14.73 -11.10 11.67
N GLN A 43 13.43 -10.98 11.42
CA GLN A 43 12.63 -12.14 11.03
C GLN A 43 12.91 -12.49 9.57
N ALA A 44 13.14 -13.78 9.30
CA ALA A 44 13.30 -14.30 7.95
C ALA A 44 11.93 -14.49 7.26
N LEU A 45 11.97 -14.68 5.94
CA LEU A 45 10.80 -15.14 5.21
C LEU A 45 10.33 -16.47 5.77
N PRO A 46 9.03 -16.63 6.07
CA PRO A 46 8.52 -17.91 6.54
C PRO A 46 8.53 -18.95 5.41
N ASP A 47 8.72 -20.21 5.78
CA ASP A 47 8.64 -21.33 4.85
C ASP A 47 7.23 -21.51 4.28
N GLY A 48 7.18 -21.98 3.04
CA GLY A 48 5.96 -22.37 2.36
C GLY A 48 5.65 -21.54 1.11
N ALA A 49 4.61 -21.97 0.40
CA ALA A 49 4.10 -21.26 -0.77
C ALA A 49 3.04 -20.24 -0.35
N PHE A 50 3.08 -19.08 -0.97
CA PHE A 50 2.09 -18.01 -0.81
C PHE A 50 1.46 -17.70 -2.17
N ASP A 51 0.21 -17.27 -2.13
CA ASP A 51 -0.56 -16.91 -3.33
C ASP A 51 -0.47 -15.40 -3.63
N GLY A 52 -0.05 -14.61 -2.63
CA GLY A 52 0.18 -13.19 -2.76
C GLY A 52 1.04 -12.65 -1.61
N VAL A 53 1.66 -11.51 -1.84
CA VAL A 53 2.51 -10.82 -0.86
C VAL A 53 2.04 -9.38 -0.69
N VAL A 54 2.01 -8.91 0.56
CA VAL A 54 1.76 -7.52 0.93
C VAL A 54 3.02 -6.92 1.55
N PHE A 55 3.45 -5.76 1.07
CA PHE A 55 4.35 -4.86 1.78
C PHE A 55 3.54 -3.74 2.39
N THR A 56 3.59 -3.59 3.71
CA THR A 56 2.82 -2.58 4.44
C THR A 56 3.38 -1.18 4.23
N GLY A 57 2.71 -0.16 4.77
CA GLY A 57 3.31 1.13 5.04
C GLY A 57 4.43 1.03 6.08
N SER A 58 5.08 2.17 6.36
CA SER A 58 6.11 2.26 7.39
C SER A 58 6.18 3.66 7.97
N ALA A 59 6.47 3.77 9.26
CA ALA A 59 6.73 5.03 9.95
C ALA A 59 8.23 5.32 10.14
N VAL A 60 9.12 4.59 9.45
CA VAL A 60 10.56 4.86 9.48
C VAL A 60 10.89 6.25 8.95
N SER A 61 11.95 6.85 9.49
CA SER A 61 12.35 8.22 9.13
C SER A 61 13.20 8.31 7.85
N TRP A 62 13.59 7.18 7.27
CA TRP A 62 14.40 7.11 6.04
C TRP A 62 13.58 6.72 4.82
N CYS A 63 14.00 7.18 3.66
CA CYS A 63 13.42 6.77 2.38
C CYS A 63 13.88 5.36 1.98
N VAL A 64 13.15 4.72 1.07
CA VAL A 64 13.40 3.33 0.62
C VAL A 64 14.78 3.12 -0.05
N ASP A 65 15.41 4.17 -0.56
CA ASP A 65 16.74 4.15 -1.17
C ASP A 65 17.89 4.31 -0.15
N ALA A 66 17.58 4.77 1.08
CA ALA A 66 18.57 4.94 2.13
C ALA A 66 19.28 3.60 2.48
N PRO A 67 20.51 3.66 3.03
CA PRO A 67 21.23 2.44 3.41
C PRO A 67 20.38 1.49 4.27
N GLU A 68 19.66 2.03 5.25
CA GLU A 68 18.80 1.27 6.19
C GLU A 68 17.71 0.46 5.48
N GLY A 69 17.24 0.94 4.33
CA GLY A 69 16.22 0.26 3.51
C GLY A 69 16.70 -1.05 2.85
N TRP A 70 17.99 -1.41 2.96
CA TRP A 70 18.57 -2.58 2.30
C TRP A 70 17.82 -3.86 2.64
N VAL A 71 17.35 -3.99 3.89
CA VAL A 71 16.64 -5.18 4.38
C VAL A 71 15.36 -5.43 3.59
N LEU A 72 14.52 -4.40 3.41
CA LEU A 72 13.29 -4.52 2.61
C LEU A 72 13.59 -4.76 1.13
N ARG A 73 14.65 -4.14 0.60
CA ARG A 73 15.09 -4.38 -0.78
C ARG A 73 15.54 -5.81 -1.01
N ASP A 74 16.14 -6.44 -0.01
CA ASP A 74 16.52 -7.85 -0.09
C ASP A 74 15.29 -8.76 -0.05
N PHE A 75 14.33 -8.49 0.85
CA PHE A 75 13.05 -9.21 0.88
C PHE A 75 12.28 -9.07 -0.43
N TRP A 76 12.24 -7.87 -1.02
CA TRP A 76 11.63 -7.66 -2.33
C TRP A 76 12.24 -8.59 -3.38
N ARG A 77 13.58 -8.66 -3.48
CA ARG A 77 14.25 -9.55 -4.44
C ARG A 77 13.87 -11.00 -4.23
N GLN A 78 13.79 -11.44 -2.98
CA GLN A 78 13.42 -12.83 -2.67
C GLN A 78 11.98 -13.14 -3.09
N VAL A 79 11.00 -12.30 -2.72
CA VAL A 79 9.58 -12.59 -3.01
C VAL A 79 9.22 -12.44 -4.49
N THR A 80 9.91 -11.60 -5.25
CA THR A 80 9.64 -11.45 -6.68
C THR A 80 9.93 -12.72 -7.48
N HIS A 81 10.82 -13.59 -7.00
CA HIS A 81 11.06 -14.91 -7.62
C HIS A 81 9.85 -15.84 -7.52
N TRP A 82 8.92 -15.60 -6.60
CA TRP A 82 7.71 -16.42 -6.47
C TRP A 82 6.68 -16.16 -7.57
N LYS A 83 6.79 -15.03 -8.29
CA LYS A 83 5.91 -14.61 -9.38
C LYS A 83 4.42 -14.55 -9.00
N VAL A 84 4.14 -14.29 -7.75
CA VAL A 84 2.79 -14.09 -7.23
C VAL A 84 2.42 -12.60 -7.22
N PRO A 85 1.13 -12.23 -7.20
CA PRO A 85 0.72 -10.84 -7.08
C PRO A 85 1.25 -10.19 -5.80
N ILE A 86 1.79 -8.99 -5.94
CA ILE A 86 2.33 -8.18 -4.85
C ILE A 86 1.48 -6.93 -4.68
N TRP A 87 1.14 -6.62 -3.43
CA TRP A 87 0.53 -5.37 -3.00
C TRP A 87 1.55 -4.51 -2.24
N GLY A 88 1.49 -3.18 -2.44
CA GLY A 88 2.26 -2.23 -1.64
C GLY A 88 1.42 -1.05 -1.18
N SER A 89 1.36 -0.80 0.14
CA SER A 89 0.78 0.43 0.70
C SER A 89 1.88 1.40 1.08
N CYS A 90 1.78 2.67 0.70
CA CYS A 90 2.70 3.76 1.08
C CYS A 90 4.17 3.36 0.88
N ASN A 91 4.92 3.05 1.94
CA ASN A 91 6.31 2.61 1.87
C ASN A 91 6.48 1.36 0.97
N GLY A 92 5.55 0.40 1.02
CA GLY A 92 5.55 -0.77 0.14
C GLY A 92 5.42 -0.40 -1.34
N MET A 93 4.61 0.62 -1.67
CA MET A 93 4.51 1.16 -3.03
C MET A 93 5.80 1.87 -3.46
N GLN A 94 6.39 2.67 -2.57
CA GLN A 94 7.66 3.37 -2.81
C GLN A 94 8.81 2.37 -3.01
N LEU A 95 8.85 1.30 -2.19
CA LEU A 95 9.83 0.22 -2.35
C LEU A 95 9.73 -0.42 -3.75
N ALA A 96 8.52 -0.76 -4.19
CA ALA A 96 8.29 -1.33 -5.51
C ALA A 96 8.76 -0.37 -6.61
N ALA A 97 8.37 0.91 -6.54
CA ALA A 97 8.80 1.91 -7.51
C ALA A 97 10.32 1.99 -7.61
N PHE A 98 11.02 2.06 -6.48
CA PHE A 98 12.48 2.10 -6.42
C PHE A 98 13.12 0.83 -6.99
N MET A 99 12.67 -0.35 -6.55
CA MET A 99 13.22 -1.64 -6.97
C MET A 99 13.03 -1.94 -8.45
N LEU A 100 12.03 -1.34 -9.08
CA LEU A 100 11.73 -1.44 -10.51
C LEU A 100 12.41 -0.34 -11.35
N GLY A 101 13.23 0.52 -10.73
CA GLY A 101 14.02 1.56 -11.42
C GLY A 101 13.39 2.95 -11.44
N GLY A 102 12.37 3.18 -10.61
CA GLY A 102 11.80 4.50 -10.32
C GLY A 102 12.62 5.29 -9.30
N GLN A 103 12.05 6.36 -8.77
CA GLN A 103 12.66 7.21 -7.74
C GLN A 103 11.61 7.62 -6.72
N CYS A 104 12.02 7.65 -5.45
CA CYS A 104 11.21 8.13 -4.33
C CYS A 104 12.01 9.18 -3.57
N ALA A 105 11.32 10.18 -3.05
CA ALA A 105 11.91 11.21 -2.20
C ALA A 105 10.79 11.88 -1.39
N ALA A 106 11.19 12.73 -0.43
CA ALA A 106 10.25 13.58 0.28
C ALA A 106 9.44 14.43 -0.70
N SER A 107 8.15 14.56 -0.44
CA SER A 107 7.28 15.40 -1.27
C SER A 107 7.69 16.87 -1.20
N LEU A 108 7.66 17.54 -2.33
CA LEU A 108 7.90 19.00 -2.41
C LEU A 108 6.78 19.80 -1.76
N HIS A 109 5.61 19.18 -1.53
CA HIS A 109 4.45 19.79 -0.88
C HIS A 109 4.39 19.53 0.63
N GLY A 110 5.41 18.87 1.20
CA GLY A 110 5.44 18.46 2.60
C GLY A 110 4.72 17.14 2.85
N ASP A 111 4.31 16.92 4.11
CA ASP A 111 3.57 15.71 4.51
C ASP A 111 2.12 15.78 4.01
N GLU A 112 1.60 14.66 3.48
CA GLU A 112 0.16 14.48 3.27
C GLU A 112 -0.38 13.53 4.35
N PHE A 113 -1.30 14.03 5.18
CA PHE A 113 -1.89 13.24 6.26
C PHE A 113 -3.35 13.62 6.50
N GLY A 114 -4.11 12.67 7.05
CA GLY A 114 -5.55 12.81 7.22
C GLY A 114 -6.32 12.10 6.11
N LEU A 115 -7.00 12.87 5.28
CA LEU A 115 -7.67 12.38 4.06
C LEU A 115 -7.00 13.00 2.83
N ALA A 116 -6.48 12.16 1.94
CA ALA A 116 -6.06 12.63 0.62
C ALA A 116 -7.27 13.14 -0.14
N GLU A 117 -7.30 14.44 -0.38
CA GLU A 117 -8.40 15.12 -1.06
C GLU A 117 -8.31 14.93 -2.58
N ALA A 118 -9.49 14.82 -3.21
CA ALA A 118 -9.63 14.86 -4.65
C ALA A 118 -8.68 13.91 -5.41
N VAL A 119 -8.45 12.71 -4.88
CA VAL A 119 -7.72 11.67 -5.62
C VAL A 119 -8.51 11.34 -6.87
N THR A 120 -7.88 11.51 -8.04
CA THR A 120 -8.54 11.39 -9.35
C THR A 120 -7.96 10.24 -10.14
N LEU A 121 -8.83 9.38 -10.68
CA LEU A 121 -8.42 8.31 -11.59
C LEU A 121 -7.89 8.89 -12.91
N THR A 122 -6.79 8.33 -13.39
CA THR A 122 -6.32 8.55 -14.76
C THR A 122 -7.23 7.83 -15.76
N ASP A 123 -7.05 8.06 -17.07
CA ASP A 123 -7.77 7.30 -18.11
C ASP A 123 -7.44 5.80 -18.01
N VAL A 124 -6.16 5.47 -17.77
CA VAL A 124 -5.71 4.08 -17.54
C VAL A 124 -6.34 3.53 -16.27
N GLY A 125 -6.37 4.32 -15.18
CA GLY A 125 -6.95 3.91 -13.90
C GLY A 125 -8.44 3.57 -14.02
N ARG A 126 -9.21 4.32 -14.81
CA ARG A 126 -10.64 4.04 -15.05
C ARG A 126 -10.88 2.66 -15.70
N GLY A 127 -9.95 2.19 -16.50
CA GLY A 127 -10.03 0.88 -17.15
C GLY A 127 -9.34 -0.25 -16.41
N HIS A 128 -8.57 0.04 -15.36
CA HIS A 128 -7.72 -0.95 -14.70
C HIS A 128 -8.49 -1.74 -13.63
N ALA A 129 -8.28 -3.06 -13.59
CA ALA A 129 -8.95 -3.96 -12.65
C ALA A 129 -8.79 -3.55 -11.18
N MET A 130 -7.62 -3.03 -10.78
CA MET A 130 -7.37 -2.53 -9.42
C MET A 130 -8.39 -1.46 -8.99
N MET A 131 -8.80 -0.58 -9.90
CA MET A 131 -9.69 0.55 -9.62
C MET A 131 -11.17 0.27 -9.93
N GLN A 132 -11.52 -0.98 -10.22
CA GLN A 132 -12.90 -1.35 -10.54
C GLN A 132 -13.85 -0.95 -9.40
N GLY A 133 -14.92 -0.25 -9.74
CA GLY A 133 -15.92 0.24 -8.77
C GLY A 133 -15.55 1.55 -8.07
N ARG A 134 -14.32 2.07 -8.24
CA ARG A 134 -13.92 3.34 -7.67
C ARG A 134 -14.53 4.52 -8.43
N ALA A 135 -15.00 5.53 -7.71
CA ALA A 135 -15.43 6.79 -8.31
C ALA A 135 -14.27 7.47 -9.04
N SER A 136 -14.56 8.27 -10.06
CA SER A 136 -13.55 9.01 -10.82
C SER A 136 -12.74 9.99 -9.97
N GLN A 137 -13.34 10.48 -8.88
CA GLN A 137 -12.70 11.29 -7.84
C GLN A 137 -13.18 10.79 -6.48
N PHE A 138 -12.28 10.68 -5.51
CA PHE A 138 -12.57 10.12 -4.19
C PHE A 138 -11.61 10.65 -3.13
N ARG A 139 -11.95 10.39 -1.86
CA ARG A 139 -11.11 10.68 -0.68
C ARG A 139 -10.70 9.37 -0.02
N VAL A 140 -9.51 9.32 0.55
CA VAL A 140 -8.98 8.11 1.20
C VAL A 140 -8.05 8.49 2.36
N PRO A 141 -7.93 7.65 3.39
CA PRO A 141 -6.97 7.85 4.46
C PRO A 141 -5.54 7.88 3.94
N THR A 142 -4.76 8.87 4.36
CA THR A 142 -3.38 9.05 3.93
C THR A 142 -2.48 9.49 5.07
N VAL A 143 -1.24 8.97 5.06
CA VAL A 143 -0.16 9.39 5.95
C VAL A 143 1.16 9.11 5.23
N HIS A 144 1.78 10.13 4.65
CA HIS A 144 3.10 9.96 4.06
C HIS A 144 3.89 11.28 4.01
N ARG A 145 5.20 11.15 4.04
CA ARG A 145 6.20 12.20 3.83
C ARG A 145 6.83 12.06 2.45
N ASP A 146 7.23 10.83 2.13
CA ASP A 146 7.89 10.51 0.87
C ASP A 146 6.84 10.08 -0.16
N GLU A 147 7.17 10.25 -1.43
CA GLU A 147 6.31 9.88 -2.55
C GLU A 147 7.14 9.37 -3.74
N VAL A 148 6.47 8.74 -4.69
CA VAL A 148 7.10 8.35 -5.95
C VAL A 148 7.25 9.58 -6.84
N GLN A 149 8.49 10.01 -7.06
CA GLN A 149 8.82 11.16 -7.90
C GLN A 149 8.92 10.77 -9.38
N ARG A 150 9.38 9.56 -9.66
CA ARG A 150 9.48 9.03 -11.02
C ARG A 150 9.14 7.54 -11.01
N LEU A 151 8.16 7.18 -11.83
CA LEU A 151 7.78 5.79 -12.02
C LEU A 151 8.82 4.99 -12.80
N PRO A 152 8.92 3.67 -12.57
CA PRO A 152 9.67 2.77 -13.42
C PRO A 152 9.06 2.73 -14.83
N SER A 153 9.92 2.49 -15.83
CA SER A 153 9.45 2.29 -17.21
C SER A 153 8.50 1.10 -17.30
N GLY A 154 7.38 1.28 -17.96
CA GLY A 154 6.33 0.25 -18.10
C GLY A 154 5.28 0.25 -16.99
N ALA A 155 5.44 1.06 -15.94
CA ALA A 155 4.38 1.24 -14.94
C ALA A 155 3.26 2.16 -15.44
N CYS A 156 2.04 1.90 -14.97
CA CYS A 156 0.85 2.67 -15.28
C CYS A 156 0.39 3.47 -14.06
N ILE A 157 0.29 4.81 -14.16
CA ILE A 157 -0.34 5.64 -13.13
C ILE A 157 -1.84 5.39 -13.16
N LEU A 158 -2.41 4.99 -12.03
CA LEU A 158 -3.85 4.71 -11.92
C LEU A 158 -4.61 5.86 -11.26
N ALA A 159 -4.00 6.53 -10.30
CA ALA A 159 -4.60 7.66 -9.60
C ALA A 159 -3.55 8.70 -9.19
N ARG A 160 -3.99 9.95 -9.05
CA ARG A 160 -3.19 11.11 -8.65
C ARG A 160 -4.03 12.16 -7.95
N ASN A 161 -3.40 13.09 -7.23
CA ASN A 161 -4.04 14.32 -6.75
C ASN A 161 -3.09 15.51 -6.90
N ALA A 162 -3.47 16.67 -6.37
CA ALA A 162 -2.66 17.87 -6.44
C ALA A 162 -1.39 17.79 -5.57
N HIS A 163 -1.43 16.98 -4.49
CA HIS A 163 -0.29 16.78 -3.60
C HIS A 163 0.75 15.84 -4.23
N SER A 164 0.31 14.66 -4.68
CA SER A 164 1.20 13.62 -5.18
C SER A 164 0.85 13.21 -6.61
N PRO A 165 1.82 13.23 -7.54
CA PRO A 165 1.62 12.88 -8.94
C PRO A 165 1.28 11.38 -9.12
N VAL A 166 1.60 10.53 -8.12
CA VAL A 166 1.37 9.09 -8.13
C VAL A 166 0.74 8.66 -6.80
N GLN A 167 -0.59 8.62 -6.78
CA GLN A 167 -1.36 8.11 -5.65
C GLN A 167 -1.62 6.60 -5.75
N ALA A 168 -1.57 6.05 -6.96
CA ALA A 168 -1.64 4.60 -7.20
C ALA A 168 -0.98 4.27 -8.53
N PHE A 169 -0.27 3.12 -8.57
CA PHE A 169 0.26 2.60 -9.82
C PHE A 169 0.20 1.07 -9.87
N ALA A 170 0.24 0.53 -11.09
CA ALA A 170 0.42 -0.89 -11.36
C ALA A 170 1.66 -1.10 -12.24
N TYR A 171 2.32 -2.25 -12.05
CA TYR A 171 3.40 -2.72 -12.90
C TYR A 171 3.20 -4.22 -13.16
N GLU A 172 2.95 -4.56 -14.41
CA GLU A 172 2.57 -5.92 -14.79
C GLU A 172 3.41 -6.40 -15.96
N THR A 173 4.13 -7.49 -15.76
CA THR A 173 4.93 -8.22 -16.76
C THR A 173 4.69 -9.72 -16.61
N SER A 174 5.38 -10.54 -17.39
CA SER A 174 5.39 -12.00 -17.23
C SER A 174 5.94 -12.45 -15.87
N ASP A 175 6.80 -11.65 -15.24
CA ASP A 175 7.54 -12.03 -14.04
C ASP A 175 7.07 -11.30 -12.79
N ILE A 176 6.51 -10.10 -12.91
CA ILE A 176 6.08 -9.26 -11.80
C ILE A 176 4.65 -8.78 -12.03
N SER A 177 3.80 -8.99 -11.03
CA SER A 177 2.45 -8.45 -10.96
C SER A 177 2.37 -7.63 -9.66
N PHE A 178 2.47 -6.31 -9.78
CA PHE A 178 2.47 -5.38 -8.67
C PHE A 178 1.34 -4.36 -8.79
N TRP A 179 0.58 -4.16 -7.71
CA TRP A 179 -0.38 -3.09 -7.51
C TRP A 179 -0.09 -2.38 -6.20
N GLY A 180 -0.21 -1.06 -6.16
CA GLY A 180 0.03 -0.32 -4.93
C GLY A 180 -0.58 1.06 -4.89
N THR A 181 -0.74 1.57 -3.65
CA THR A 181 -1.27 2.90 -3.35
C THR A 181 -0.35 3.67 -2.43
N GLN A 182 -0.26 5.00 -2.61
CA GLN A 182 0.42 5.90 -1.68
C GLN A 182 -0.44 6.09 -0.42
N TYR A 183 -1.76 6.11 -0.59
CA TYR A 183 -2.73 6.14 0.51
C TYR A 183 -2.95 4.77 1.13
N HIS A 184 -3.70 4.72 2.22
CA HIS A 184 -3.92 3.54 3.05
C HIS A 184 -5.36 3.03 2.97
N PRO A 185 -5.73 2.17 2.00
CA PRO A 185 -7.07 1.57 1.96
C PRO A 185 -7.35 0.67 3.17
N GLU A 186 -6.31 0.20 3.85
CA GLU A 186 -6.41 -0.59 5.07
C GLU A 186 -6.74 0.24 6.32
N PHE A 187 -6.45 1.54 6.34
CA PHE A 187 -6.71 2.40 7.50
C PHE A 187 -8.14 2.94 7.49
N SER A 188 -8.75 2.96 8.66
CA SER A 188 -9.92 3.79 8.93
C SER A 188 -9.49 5.22 9.28
N GLN A 189 -10.44 6.15 9.28
CA GLN A 189 -10.18 7.51 9.75
C GLN A 189 -9.73 7.52 11.23
N ALA A 190 -10.24 6.61 12.04
CA ALA A 190 -9.82 6.45 13.43
C ALA A 190 -8.35 5.99 13.54
N ASP A 191 -7.90 5.10 12.65
CA ASP A 191 -6.49 4.65 12.61
C ASP A 191 -5.56 5.82 12.28
N VAL A 192 -5.92 6.66 11.31
CA VAL A 192 -5.15 7.87 10.96
C VAL A 192 -5.15 8.86 12.12
N ALA A 193 -6.29 9.10 12.76
CA ALA A 193 -6.37 9.99 13.92
C ALA A 193 -5.48 9.51 15.07
N ALA A 194 -5.49 8.20 15.37
CA ALA A 194 -4.63 7.60 16.38
C ALA A 194 -3.14 7.73 16.02
N TRP A 195 -2.80 7.50 14.75
CA TRP A 195 -1.43 7.67 14.27
C TRP A 195 -0.94 9.12 14.43
N LEU A 196 -1.76 10.10 14.02
CA LEU A 196 -1.46 11.53 14.16
C LEU A 196 -1.27 11.93 15.61
N ALA A 197 -2.17 11.50 16.51
CA ALA A 197 -2.07 11.77 17.94
C ALA A 197 -0.76 11.22 18.54
N ASN A 198 -0.36 10.01 18.18
CA ASN A 198 0.90 9.41 18.61
C ASN A 198 2.13 10.16 18.05
N SER A 199 1.97 10.88 16.95
CA SER A 199 3.01 11.72 16.33
C SER A 199 2.96 13.18 16.79
N GLY A 200 2.13 13.52 17.79
CA GLY A 200 1.93 14.89 18.26
C GLY A 200 1.21 15.81 17.26
N LYS A 201 0.49 15.22 16.31
CA LYS A 201 -0.30 15.91 15.29
C LYS A 201 -1.80 15.68 15.54
N SER A 202 -2.64 16.48 14.91
CA SER A 202 -4.11 16.32 14.95
C SER A 202 -4.68 16.30 13.53
N MET A 203 -5.83 15.64 13.38
CA MET A 203 -6.60 15.71 12.13
C MET A 203 -6.95 17.17 11.85
N PRO A 204 -6.86 17.64 10.60
CA PRO A 204 -7.38 18.93 10.19
C PRO A 204 -8.87 19.09 10.58
N GLU A 205 -9.28 20.26 11.04
CA GLU A 205 -10.66 20.51 11.49
C GLU A 205 -11.71 20.25 10.39
N THR A 206 -11.37 20.54 9.15
CA THR A 206 -12.22 20.28 7.97
C THR A 206 -12.54 18.80 7.78
N GLU A 207 -11.60 17.93 8.12
CA GLU A 207 -11.74 16.48 7.96
C GLU A 207 -12.48 15.82 9.13
N GLN A 208 -12.48 16.46 10.31
CA GLN A 208 -13.24 15.97 11.47
C GLN A 208 -14.76 16.06 11.27
N ARG A 209 -15.23 16.98 10.41
CA ARG A 209 -16.66 17.25 10.18
C ARG A 209 -17.28 16.36 9.10
N ASP A 210 -16.50 15.89 8.14
CA ASP A 210 -16.97 15.15 6.97
C ASP A 210 -16.94 13.62 7.11
N GLY A 211 -16.78 13.11 8.34
CA GLY A 211 -16.51 11.71 8.67
C GLY A 211 -17.61 10.68 8.34
N GLN A 212 -18.51 10.96 7.40
CA GLN A 212 -19.54 10.02 6.96
C GLN A 212 -19.73 10.10 5.43
N GLY A 213 -19.69 9.00 4.76
CA GLY A 213 -20.03 8.86 3.35
C GLY A 213 -19.18 7.81 2.65
N ASP A 214 -18.11 8.21 2.00
CA ASP A 214 -17.32 7.32 1.14
C ASP A 214 -16.24 6.50 1.86
N LEU A 215 -16.10 6.62 3.19
CA LEU A 215 -15.08 5.95 4.00
C LEU A 215 -15.57 4.68 4.69
N SER A 216 -16.70 4.12 4.25
CA SER A 216 -17.12 2.79 4.71
C SER A 216 -16.05 1.75 4.37
N VAL A 217 -15.99 0.67 5.14
CA VAL A 217 -15.03 -0.42 4.87
C VAL A 217 -15.15 -0.89 3.41
N ALA A 218 -16.37 -1.07 2.92
CA ALA A 218 -16.61 -1.53 1.55
C ALA A 218 -16.01 -0.60 0.50
N THR A 219 -16.17 0.73 0.69
CA THR A 219 -15.69 1.72 -0.29
C THR A 219 -14.18 1.95 -0.18
N ARG A 220 -13.65 2.17 1.03
CA ARG A 220 -12.22 2.49 1.20
C ARG A 220 -11.30 1.35 0.82
N THR A 221 -11.75 0.09 0.93
CA THR A 221 -10.94 -1.12 0.66
C THR A 221 -11.15 -1.69 -0.74
N LEU A 222 -11.77 -0.98 -1.67
CA LEU A 222 -12.06 -1.48 -3.02
C LEU A 222 -10.82 -2.01 -3.74
N GLU A 223 -9.69 -1.31 -3.67
CA GLU A 223 -8.45 -1.74 -4.30
C GLU A 223 -7.93 -3.05 -3.72
N LEU A 224 -8.05 -3.23 -2.40
CA LEU A 224 -7.67 -4.49 -1.73
C LEU A 224 -8.63 -5.63 -2.11
N GLN A 225 -9.93 -5.37 -2.23
CA GLN A 225 -10.92 -6.35 -2.70
C GLN A 225 -10.57 -6.81 -4.12
N ASN A 226 -10.28 -5.85 -5.02
CA ASN A 226 -9.92 -6.12 -6.39
C ASN A 226 -8.59 -6.89 -6.49
N TRP A 227 -7.60 -6.52 -5.66
CA TRP A 227 -6.34 -7.26 -5.58
C TRP A 227 -6.53 -8.69 -5.10
N LEU A 228 -7.36 -8.94 -4.08
CA LEU A 228 -7.68 -10.30 -3.63
C LEU A 228 -8.38 -11.12 -4.72
N ALA A 229 -9.28 -10.51 -5.49
CA ALA A 229 -9.89 -11.16 -6.65
C ALA A 229 -8.83 -11.52 -7.70
N HIS A 230 -7.87 -10.64 -7.96
CA HIS A 230 -6.74 -10.88 -8.86
C HIS A 230 -5.85 -12.05 -8.37
N VAL A 231 -5.48 -12.08 -7.07
CA VAL A 231 -4.75 -13.21 -6.47
C VAL A 231 -5.50 -14.52 -6.67
N THR A 232 -6.80 -14.54 -6.36
CA THR A 232 -7.61 -15.76 -6.45
C THR A 232 -7.79 -16.25 -7.89
N SER A 233 -7.86 -15.35 -8.87
CA SER A 233 -7.99 -15.72 -10.28
C SER A 233 -6.76 -16.46 -10.81
N ARG A 234 -5.56 -16.08 -10.33
CA ARG A 234 -4.29 -16.72 -10.74
C ARG A 234 -4.04 -18.12 -10.16
N GLN A 235 -4.78 -18.49 -9.11
CA GLN A 235 -4.74 -19.87 -8.57
C GLN A 235 -5.44 -20.89 -9.48
N ARG A 236 -6.30 -20.44 -10.40
CA ARG A 236 -7.15 -21.30 -11.24
C ARG A 236 -6.55 -21.58 -12.61
N THR A 237 -5.43 -20.96 -12.93
CA THR A 237 -4.67 -21.16 -14.18
C THR A 237 -3.40 -21.96 -13.93
#